data_d4e37a9c1346c1dfe97923b0cad61cf4
#
_entry.id   d4e37a9c1346c1dfe97923b0cad61cf4
#
_cell.length_a   1.000
_cell.length_b   1.000
_cell.length_c   1.000
_cell.angle_alpha   90.00
_cell.angle_beta   90.00
_cell.angle_gamma   90.00
#
_symmetry.space_group_name_H-M   'P 1'
#
loop_
_entity.id
_entity.type
_entity.pdbx_description
1 polymer ?
#
loop_
_entity_poly.entity_id
_entity_poly.type
_entity_poly.pdbx_seq_one_letter_code
_entity_poly.pdbx_strand_id
1 'polypeptide(L)'
;MKKVVFLLCVALMLASCSNNQCNKKECDKSPKVKNVIFMIGDGMGLNQIYAGMTANGGTLNIERCTHIGLAKTYSANSYITDSAAGGTALATSNKTNNGMIGMNADSVAVKSILELAEEAGMATGLVATVRITHATPAAFYAHQVNRGMYEEIATDMLTSGVDFFVGGG
;
A
#
# COMPACT_ATOMS: atom_id res chain seq x y z
N MET A 1 15.17 -41.29 45.57
CA MET A 1 15.94 -40.99 44.36
C MET A 1 15.08 -40.55 43.16
N LYS A 2 13.96 -41.20 42.82
CA LYS A 2 13.12 -40.82 41.66
C LYS A 2 12.47 -39.46 41.75
N LYS A 3 12.11 -38.97 42.96
CA LYS A 3 11.49 -37.62 43.14
C LYS A 3 12.49 -36.45 42.97
N VAL A 4 13.77 -36.66 43.30
CA VAL A 4 14.81 -35.64 43.19
C VAL A 4 15.22 -35.46 41.72
N VAL A 5 15.28 -36.55 40.94
CA VAL A 5 15.57 -36.51 39.51
C VAL A 5 14.47 -35.79 38.73
N PHE A 6 13.19 -35.98 39.11
CA PHE A 6 12.06 -35.32 38.49
C PHE A 6 12.06 -33.79 38.74
N LEU A 7 12.40 -33.37 39.97
CA LEU A 7 12.54 -31.94 40.29
C LEU A 7 13.71 -31.26 39.51
N LEU A 8 14.83 -31.99 39.35
CA LEU A 8 15.97 -31.47 38.56
C LEU A 8 15.64 -31.32 37.07
N CYS A 9 14.89 -32.25 36.49
CA CYS A 9 14.44 -32.16 35.09
C CYS A 9 13.46 -31.00 34.85
N VAL A 10 12.54 -30.72 35.78
CA VAL A 10 11.60 -29.62 35.70
C VAL A 10 12.32 -28.27 35.85
N ALA A 11 13.33 -28.17 36.72
CA ALA A 11 14.14 -26.96 36.87
C ALA A 11 14.99 -26.67 35.63
N LEU A 12 15.48 -27.68 34.91
CA LEU A 12 16.21 -27.53 33.66
C LEU A 12 15.32 -27.09 32.47
N MET A 13 14.06 -27.49 32.46
CA MET A 13 13.11 -27.05 31.43
C MET A 13 12.64 -25.60 31.63
N LEU A 14 12.62 -25.08 32.84
CA LEU A 14 12.27 -23.68 33.12
C LEU A 14 13.42 -22.72 32.86
N ALA A 15 14.67 -23.17 32.80
CA ALA A 15 15.83 -22.35 32.45
C ALA A 15 16.01 -22.14 30.94
N SER A 16 15.28 -22.91 30.10
CA SER A 16 15.39 -22.80 28.61
C SER A 16 14.49 -21.77 27.98
N CYS A 17 13.62 -21.09 28.75
CA CYS A 17 12.68 -20.06 28.23
C CYS A 17 13.09 -18.61 28.51
N SER A 18 14.34 -18.33 28.85
CA SER A 18 14.79 -16.95 29.02
C SER A 18 16.05 -16.71 28.19
N ASN A 19 15.88 -16.04 27.09
CA ASN A 19 16.77 -15.07 26.46
C ASN A 19 16.61 -15.00 24.94
N ASN A 20 15.37 -14.79 24.47
CA ASN A 20 15.18 -14.07 23.22
C ASN A 20 14.67 -12.65 23.52
N GLN A 21 15.34 -11.92 24.41
CA GLN A 21 15.33 -10.46 24.33
C GLN A 21 16.16 -10.10 23.10
N CYS A 22 15.49 -9.92 21.98
CA CYS A 22 16.06 -9.23 20.82
C CYS A 22 16.59 -7.88 21.35
N ASN A 23 17.93 -7.75 21.38
CA ASN A 23 18.58 -6.56 21.89
C ASN A 23 18.10 -5.40 21.01
N LYS A 24 17.27 -4.49 21.56
CA LYS A 24 16.67 -3.35 20.82
C LYS A 24 17.71 -2.53 20.04
N LYS A 25 19.00 -2.64 20.38
CA LYS A 25 20.11 -2.00 19.67
C LYS A 25 20.55 -2.75 18.39
N GLU A 26 20.21 -4.01 18.20
CA GLU A 26 20.57 -4.75 16.99
C GLU A 26 19.46 -4.73 15.91
N CYS A 27 18.20 -4.51 16.29
CA CYS A 27 17.11 -4.31 15.34
C CYS A 27 17.17 -2.99 14.57
N ASP A 28 18.01 -2.03 14.98
CA ASP A 28 18.08 -0.67 14.38
C ASP A 28 19.18 -0.53 13.32
N LYS A 29 19.78 -1.64 12.84
CA LYS A 29 20.82 -1.62 11.79
C LYS A 29 20.29 -1.83 10.37
N SER A 30 18.99 -2.01 10.17
CA SER A 30 18.42 -1.96 8.84
C SER A 30 18.56 -0.52 8.29
N PRO A 31 19.02 -0.35 7.03
CA PRO A 31 19.10 0.98 6.45
C PRO A 31 17.70 1.61 6.49
N LYS A 32 17.59 2.76 7.16
CA LYS A 32 16.32 3.50 7.20
C LYS A 32 15.96 3.88 5.78
N VAL A 33 14.79 3.41 5.32
CA VAL A 33 14.21 3.84 4.05
C VAL A 33 13.96 5.34 4.16
N LYS A 34 14.56 6.12 3.25
CA LYS A 34 14.44 7.58 3.23
C LYS A 34 13.39 8.06 2.27
N ASN A 35 13.23 7.37 1.15
CA ASN A 35 12.31 7.73 0.08
C ASN A 35 11.55 6.49 -0.38
N VAL A 36 10.28 6.67 -0.73
CA VAL A 36 9.42 5.62 -1.30
C VAL A 36 8.87 6.13 -2.63
N ILE A 37 9.07 5.37 -3.70
CA ILE A 37 8.43 5.61 -5.00
C ILE A 37 7.45 4.48 -5.21
N PHE A 38 6.15 4.79 -5.24
CA PHE A 38 5.08 3.83 -5.46
C PHE A 38 4.54 3.98 -6.87
N MET A 39 4.73 2.96 -7.72
CA MET A 39 4.34 2.98 -9.12
C MET A 39 3.17 2.04 -9.36
N ILE A 40 2.09 2.54 -9.96
CA ILE A 40 0.89 1.78 -10.28
C ILE A 40 0.73 1.69 -11.79
N GLY A 41 0.71 0.47 -12.32
CA GLY A 41 0.26 0.20 -13.68
C GLY A 41 -1.24 -0.10 -13.67
N ASP A 42 -2.07 0.92 -13.93
CA ASP A 42 -3.53 0.77 -13.91
C ASP A 42 -4.00 -0.13 -15.05
N GLY A 43 -4.72 -1.21 -14.70
CA GLY A 43 -5.14 -2.26 -15.62
C GLY A 43 -3.99 -3.11 -16.20
N MET A 44 -2.77 -2.94 -15.71
CA MET A 44 -1.59 -3.66 -16.19
C MET A 44 -1.55 -5.10 -15.64
N GLY A 45 -2.19 -6.03 -16.34
CA GLY A 45 -2.12 -7.47 -16.07
C GLY A 45 -0.97 -8.15 -16.82
N LEU A 46 -0.86 -9.46 -16.66
CA LEU A 46 0.20 -10.25 -17.32
C LEU A 46 0.19 -10.13 -18.85
N ASN A 47 -0.99 -10.03 -19.45
CA ASN A 47 -1.11 -9.88 -20.91
C ASN A 47 -0.55 -8.55 -21.41
N GLN A 48 -0.77 -7.47 -20.66
CA GLN A 48 -0.20 -6.15 -20.98
C GLN A 48 1.31 -6.13 -20.82
N ILE A 49 1.83 -6.77 -19.78
CA ILE A 49 3.27 -6.95 -19.58
C ILE A 49 3.88 -7.75 -20.73
N TYR A 50 3.26 -8.86 -21.12
CA TYR A 50 3.73 -9.69 -22.22
C TYR A 50 3.70 -8.95 -23.58
N ALA A 51 2.61 -8.20 -23.84
CA ALA A 51 2.51 -7.38 -25.04
C ALA A 51 3.61 -6.28 -25.07
N GLY A 52 3.85 -5.61 -23.94
CA GLY A 52 4.91 -4.63 -23.81
C GLY A 52 6.31 -5.24 -24.01
N MET A 53 6.55 -6.41 -23.43
CA MET A 53 7.79 -7.17 -23.61
C MET A 53 8.02 -7.51 -25.09
N THR A 54 6.99 -8.02 -25.76
CA THR A 54 7.05 -8.37 -27.18
C THR A 54 7.36 -7.14 -28.05
N ALA A 55 6.69 -6.03 -27.79
CA ALA A 55 6.89 -4.77 -28.51
C ALA A 55 8.29 -4.16 -28.28
N ASN A 56 8.87 -4.41 -27.11
CA ASN A 56 10.19 -3.89 -26.71
C ASN A 56 11.36 -4.87 -27.01
N GLY A 57 11.18 -5.79 -27.94
CA GLY A 57 12.25 -6.71 -28.34
C GLY A 57 12.57 -7.81 -27.32
N GLY A 58 11.60 -8.20 -26.50
CA GLY A 58 11.67 -9.35 -25.59
C GLY A 58 12.09 -9.04 -24.15
N THR A 59 12.30 -7.77 -23.79
CA THR A 59 12.72 -7.39 -22.43
C THR A 59 11.99 -6.17 -21.91
N LEU A 60 11.82 -6.05 -20.58
CA LEU A 60 11.28 -4.89 -19.90
C LEU A 60 12.09 -4.56 -18.64
N ASN A 61 12.14 -3.28 -18.27
CA ASN A 61 12.81 -2.87 -17.03
C ASN A 61 12.18 -3.45 -15.75
N ILE A 62 10.89 -3.83 -15.78
CA ILE A 62 10.21 -4.46 -14.65
C ILE A 62 10.83 -5.82 -14.27
N GLU A 63 11.50 -6.50 -15.21
CA GLU A 63 12.20 -7.78 -14.97
C GLU A 63 13.40 -7.61 -14.02
N ARG A 64 13.85 -6.38 -13.78
CA ARG A 64 14.92 -6.07 -12.80
C ARG A 64 14.42 -6.12 -11.36
N CYS A 65 13.10 -6.21 -11.13
CA CYS A 65 12.53 -6.37 -9.80
C CYS A 65 12.89 -7.75 -9.25
N THR A 66 13.54 -7.78 -8.09
CA THR A 66 14.04 -9.02 -7.47
C THR A 66 13.01 -9.66 -6.52
N HIS A 67 11.98 -8.91 -6.14
CA HIS A 67 10.92 -9.38 -5.24
C HIS A 67 9.59 -9.31 -5.98
N ILE A 68 8.87 -10.43 -5.99
CA ILE A 68 7.58 -10.57 -6.68
C ILE A 68 6.54 -11.02 -5.66
N GLY A 69 5.35 -10.42 -5.73
CA GLY A 69 4.19 -10.80 -4.94
C GLY A 69 2.95 -10.96 -5.82
N LEU A 70 1.95 -11.62 -5.27
CA LEU A 70 0.64 -11.77 -5.90
C LEU A 70 -0.42 -11.11 -5.01
N ALA A 71 -1.36 -10.40 -5.63
CA ALA A 71 -2.45 -9.76 -4.94
C ALA A 71 -3.81 -10.24 -5.48
N LYS A 72 -4.79 -10.35 -4.57
CA LYS A 72 -6.19 -10.56 -4.93
C LYS A 72 -6.84 -9.20 -5.17
N THR A 73 -7.21 -8.91 -6.39
CA THR A 73 -7.64 -7.59 -6.83
C THR A 73 -9.15 -7.32 -6.71
N TYR A 74 -9.98 -8.30 -6.33
CA TYR A 74 -11.42 -8.10 -6.18
C TYR A 74 -11.74 -6.97 -5.17
N SER A 75 -12.78 -6.17 -5.44
CA SER A 75 -13.30 -5.14 -4.53
C SER A 75 -14.26 -5.73 -3.49
N ALA A 76 -14.75 -4.92 -2.55
CA ALA A 76 -15.67 -5.41 -1.52
C ALA A 76 -17.01 -5.91 -2.10
N ASN A 77 -17.49 -5.32 -3.22
CA ASN A 77 -18.77 -5.63 -3.84
C ASN A 77 -18.67 -6.29 -5.23
N SER A 78 -17.45 -6.57 -5.74
CA SER A 78 -17.30 -7.13 -7.09
C SER A 78 -16.03 -7.96 -7.25
N TYR A 79 -16.11 -9.05 -8.02
CA TYR A 79 -14.92 -9.83 -8.43
C TYR A 79 -13.98 -9.04 -9.33
N ILE A 80 -14.50 -8.05 -10.07
CA ILE A 80 -13.70 -7.17 -10.93
C ILE A 80 -13.66 -5.80 -10.25
N THR A 81 -12.49 -5.41 -9.77
CA THR A 81 -12.27 -4.08 -9.20
C THR A 81 -12.29 -3.02 -10.29
N ASP A 82 -12.72 -1.80 -9.94
CA ASP A 82 -12.37 -0.62 -10.70
C ASP A 82 -11.13 0.08 -10.11
N SER A 83 -10.65 1.13 -10.77
CA SER A 83 -9.46 1.87 -10.31
C SER A 83 -9.69 2.60 -8.98
N ALA A 84 -10.94 2.96 -8.65
CA ALA A 84 -11.26 3.63 -7.39
C ALA A 84 -11.06 2.67 -6.21
N ALA A 85 -11.69 1.49 -6.26
CA ALA A 85 -11.55 0.49 -5.22
C ALA A 85 -10.13 -0.10 -5.18
N GLY A 86 -9.52 -0.35 -6.34
CA GLY A 86 -8.15 -0.85 -6.44
C GLY A 86 -7.14 0.15 -5.90
N GLY A 87 -7.24 1.43 -6.28
CA GLY A 87 -6.40 2.53 -5.80
C GLY A 87 -6.55 2.73 -4.28
N THR A 88 -7.80 2.72 -3.78
CA THR A 88 -8.08 2.82 -2.34
C THR A 88 -7.45 1.66 -1.57
N ALA A 89 -7.55 0.42 -2.07
CA ALA A 89 -6.92 -0.72 -1.41
C ALA A 89 -5.40 -0.61 -1.35
N LEU A 90 -4.77 -0.10 -2.41
CA LEU A 90 -3.33 0.15 -2.45
C LEU A 90 -2.92 1.31 -1.53
N ALA A 91 -3.71 2.38 -1.49
CA ALA A 91 -3.42 3.56 -0.68
C ALA A 91 -3.64 3.36 0.82
N THR A 92 -4.65 2.56 1.21
CA THR A 92 -5.16 2.52 2.59
C THR A 92 -5.12 1.14 3.25
N SER A 93 -4.77 0.09 2.50
CA SER A 93 -4.90 -1.33 2.90
C SER A 93 -6.35 -1.75 3.22
N ASN A 94 -7.36 -0.98 2.81
CA ASN A 94 -8.77 -1.30 3.00
C ASN A 94 -9.44 -1.62 1.66
N LYS A 95 -10.20 -2.72 1.62
CA LYS A 95 -11.09 -2.99 0.50
C LYS A 95 -12.35 -2.12 0.61
N THR A 96 -12.77 -1.57 -0.54
CA THR A 96 -13.98 -0.76 -0.64
C THR A 96 -14.84 -1.21 -1.81
N ASN A 97 -16.00 -0.60 -1.97
CA ASN A 97 -16.89 -0.84 -3.10
C ASN A 97 -16.36 -0.14 -4.36
N ASN A 98 -16.63 -0.70 -5.53
CA ASN A 98 -16.30 -0.04 -6.79
C ASN A 98 -16.90 1.39 -6.82
N GLY A 99 -16.12 2.33 -7.31
CA GLY A 99 -16.46 3.74 -7.36
C GLY A 99 -16.05 4.57 -6.16
N MET A 100 -15.80 3.99 -5.00
CA MET A 100 -15.42 4.71 -3.79
C MET A 100 -13.92 5.03 -3.74
N ILE A 101 -13.57 6.20 -3.21
CA ILE A 101 -12.21 6.75 -3.13
C ILE A 101 -11.88 7.05 -1.66
N GLY A 102 -10.77 6.51 -1.15
CA GLY A 102 -10.27 6.80 0.19
C GLY A 102 -11.23 6.46 1.33
N MET A 103 -12.20 5.59 1.09
CA MET A 103 -13.21 5.15 2.05
C MET A 103 -13.21 3.63 2.19
N ASN A 104 -13.64 3.12 3.33
CA ASN A 104 -13.96 1.70 3.48
C ASN A 104 -15.33 1.36 2.86
N ALA A 105 -15.74 0.09 2.88
CA ALA A 105 -17.00 -0.36 2.31
C ALA A 105 -18.25 0.22 3.02
N ASP A 106 -18.10 0.73 4.24
CA ASP A 106 -19.16 1.37 5.03
C ASP A 106 -19.21 2.90 4.81
N SER A 107 -18.52 3.41 3.78
CA SER A 107 -18.44 4.84 3.46
C SER A 107 -17.80 5.69 4.57
N VAL A 108 -16.88 5.12 5.33
CA VAL A 108 -16.09 5.85 6.32
C VAL A 108 -14.72 6.15 5.70
N ALA A 109 -14.27 7.41 5.79
CA ALA A 109 -12.94 7.82 5.34
C ALA A 109 -11.84 7.04 6.05
N VAL A 110 -10.83 6.59 5.30
CA VAL A 110 -9.69 5.83 5.82
C VAL A 110 -8.39 6.47 5.33
N LYS A 111 -7.44 6.64 6.25
CA LYS A 111 -6.16 7.26 5.93
C LYS A 111 -5.37 6.47 4.91
N SER A 112 -4.81 7.20 3.97
CA SER A 112 -3.87 6.68 2.98
C SER A 112 -2.43 6.67 3.50
N ILE A 113 -1.58 5.91 2.83
CA ILE A 113 -0.12 5.94 3.10
C ILE A 113 0.48 7.31 2.84
N LEU A 114 -0.09 8.09 1.91
CA LEU A 114 0.37 9.44 1.61
C LEU A 114 0.04 10.40 2.77
N GLU A 115 -1.18 10.37 3.29
CA GLU A 115 -1.57 11.16 4.47
C GLU A 115 -0.74 10.79 5.71
N LEU A 116 -0.40 9.51 5.88
CA LEU A 116 0.51 9.08 6.94
C LEU A 116 1.94 9.61 6.74
N ALA A 117 2.39 9.75 5.49
CA ALA A 117 3.69 10.35 5.18
C ALA A 117 3.70 11.85 5.50
N GLU A 118 2.62 12.58 5.16
CA GLU A 118 2.42 13.98 5.54
C GLU A 118 2.49 14.16 7.07
N GLU A 119 1.76 13.35 7.82
CA GLU A 119 1.79 13.38 9.29
C GLU A 119 3.18 13.08 9.87
N ALA A 120 3.97 12.29 9.15
CA ALA A 120 5.37 12.01 9.52
C ALA A 120 6.35 13.13 9.09
N GLY A 121 5.87 14.22 8.48
CA GLY A 121 6.69 15.34 8.00
C GLY A 121 7.56 14.99 6.78
N MET A 122 7.13 14.02 5.97
CA MET A 122 7.78 13.69 4.70
C MET A 122 7.20 14.57 3.58
N ALA A 123 8.03 14.97 2.63
CA ALA A 123 7.54 15.57 1.40
C ALA A 123 6.82 14.53 0.56
N THR A 124 5.66 14.88 -0.02
CA THR A 124 4.84 13.98 -0.81
C THR A 124 4.51 14.54 -2.19
N GLY A 125 4.21 13.64 -3.14
CA GLY A 125 3.84 14.05 -4.48
C GLY A 125 3.10 12.97 -5.25
N LEU A 126 2.25 13.41 -6.16
CA LEU A 126 1.46 12.56 -7.04
C LEU A 126 1.69 12.94 -8.50
N VAL A 127 1.98 11.93 -9.31
CA VAL A 127 2.14 12.07 -10.76
C VAL A 127 1.22 11.06 -11.44
N ALA A 128 0.38 11.52 -12.36
CA ALA A 128 -0.54 10.68 -13.10
C ALA A 128 -0.51 10.99 -14.61
N THR A 129 -0.73 9.98 -15.44
CA THR A 129 -0.87 10.15 -16.91
C THR A 129 -2.27 10.59 -17.31
N VAL A 130 -3.20 10.60 -16.37
CA VAL A 130 -4.58 11.11 -16.50
C VAL A 130 -4.74 12.38 -15.69
N ARG A 131 -5.94 13.00 -15.68
CA ARG A 131 -6.20 14.14 -14.80
C ARG A 131 -5.97 13.76 -13.32
N ILE A 132 -5.48 14.71 -12.55
CA ILE A 132 -5.10 14.46 -11.15
C ILE A 132 -6.30 14.13 -10.25
N THR A 133 -7.53 14.52 -10.63
CA THR A 133 -8.79 14.17 -9.96
C THR A 133 -9.33 12.80 -10.39
N HIS A 134 -8.61 12.05 -11.24
CA HIS A 134 -9.01 10.69 -11.58
C HIS A 134 -8.83 9.75 -10.38
N ALA A 135 -9.58 8.66 -10.38
CA ALA A 135 -9.71 7.77 -9.23
C ALA A 135 -8.39 7.26 -8.65
N THR A 136 -7.42 6.89 -9.49
CA THR A 136 -6.16 6.30 -9.02
C THR A 136 -5.31 7.27 -8.22
N PRO A 137 -4.97 8.48 -8.68
CA PRO A 137 -4.29 9.45 -7.84
C PRO A 137 -5.16 9.95 -6.69
N ALA A 138 -6.48 10.18 -6.92
CA ALA A 138 -7.41 10.67 -5.90
C ALA A 138 -7.51 9.75 -4.68
N ALA A 139 -7.37 8.43 -4.85
CA ALA A 139 -7.40 7.47 -3.75
C ALA A 139 -6.31 7.69 -2.68
N PHE A 140 -5.30 8.50 -2.97
CA PHE A 140 -4.21 8.81 -2.05
C PHE A 140 -4.44 10.09 -1.23
N TYR A 141 -5.40 10.96 -1.61
CA TYR A 141 -5.62 12.25 -0.95
C TYR A 141 -7.09 12.63 -0.74
N ALA A 142 -8.03 11.95 -1.39
CA ALA A 142 -9.45 12.31 -1.36
C ALA A 142 -10.31 11.21 -0.72
N HIS A 143 -11.47 11.60 -0.18
CA HIS A 143 -12.41 10.72 0.50
C HIS A 143 -13.83 10.93 -0.02
N GLN A 144 -14.16 10.28 -1.16
CA GLN A 144 -15.45 10.48 -1.83
C GLN A 144 -16.17 9.15 -2.09
N VAL A 145 -17.48 9.14 -1.94
CA VAL A 145 -18.31 7.95 -2.17
C VAL A 145 -18.40 7.55 -3.65
N ASN A 146 -18.04 8.46 -4.55
CA ASN A 146 -18.11 8.22 -5.99
C ASN A 146 -16.95 8.92 -6.73
N ARG A 147 -16.21 8.17 -7.52
CA ARG A 147 -15.10 8.64 -8.36
C ARG A 147 -15.48 9.69 -9.41
N GLY A 148 -16.78 9.86 -9.70
CA GLY A 148 -17.29 10.89 -10.60
C GLY A 148 -17.48 12.26 -9.96
N MET A 149 -17.28 12.40 -8.66
CA MET A 149 -17.40 13.65 -7.90
C MET A 149 -16.12 14.48 -8.06
N TYR A 150 -15.85 14.95 -9.28
CA TYR A 150 -14.56 15.58 -9.62
C TYR A 150 -14.32 16.90 -8.91
N GLU A 151 -15.38 17.68 -8.67
CA GLU A 151 -15.28 18.98 -7.99
C GLU A 151 -14.97 18.80 -6.49
N GLU A 152 -15.61 17.82 -5.86
CA GLU A 152 -15.36 17.48 -4.48
C GLU A 152 -13.95 16.88 -4.31
N ILE A 153 -13.52 16.03 -5.24
CA ILE A 153 -12.15 15.49 -5.28
C ILE A 153 -11.13 16.63 -5.45
N ALA A 154 -11.43 17.61 -6.31
CA ALA A 154 -10.57 18.79 -6.48
C ALA A 154 -10.54 19.66 -5.21
N THR A 155 -11.64 19.71 -4.47
CA THR A 155 -11.70 20.41 -3.18
C THR A 155 -10.86 19.67 -2.12
N ASP A 156 -10.93 18.34 -2.04
CA ASP A 156 -10.10 17.53 -1.14
C ASP A 156 -8.60 17.75 -1.41
N MET A 157 -8.21 17.93 -2.68
CA MET A 157 -6.84 18.21 -3.07
C MET A 157 -6.28 19.49 -2.40
N LEU A 158 -7.10 20.54 -2.26
CA LEU A 158 -6.69 21.81 -1.67
C LEU A 158 -6.33 21.70 -0.17
N THR A 159 -6.88 20.71 0.51
CA THR A 159 -6.69 20.49 1.95
C THR A 159 -5.83 19.28 2.28
N SER A 160 -5.35 18.56 1.27
CA SER A 160 -4.64 17.28 1.42
C SER A 160 -3.23 17.40 2.05
N GLY A 161 -2.62 18.58 1.99
CA GLY A 161 -1.23 18.78 2.42
C GLY A 161 -0.17 18.34 1.42
N VAL A 162 -0.54 17.68 0.33
CA VAL A 162 0.41 17.16 -0.68
C VAL A 162 1.19 18.28 -1.34
N ASP A 163 2.53 18.19 -1.33
CA ASP A 163 3.43 19.24 -1.81
C ASP A 163 3.45 19.38 -3.34
N PHE A 164 3.16 18.29 -4.06
CA PHE A 164 3.39 18.27 -5.50
C PHE A 164 2.36 17.44 -6.25
N PHE A 165 1.72 18.03 -7.26
CA PHE A 165 0.80 17.37 -8.16
C PHE A 165 1.19 17.57 -9.62
N VAL A 166 1.21 16.49 -10.41
CA VAL A 166 1.33 16.53 -11.87
C VAL A 166 0.36 15.55 -12.50
N GLY A 167 -0.46 16.04 -13.43
CA GLY A 167 -1.42 15.24 -14.19
C GLY A 167 -2.05 16.05 -15.30
N GLY A 168 -2.92 15.42 -16.07
CA GLY A 168 -3.77 16.11 -17.00
C GLY A 168 -4.83 16.96 -16.28
N GLY A 169 -5.33 17.98 -16.95
CA GLY A 169 -6.46 18.83 -16.51
C GLY A 169 -7.80 18.32 -17.05
#